data_12f5fa399ffba4049bda4e54ff6e3d8c
#
_entry.id   12f5fa399ffba4049bda4e54ff6e3d8c
#
_cell.length_a   1.000
_cell.length_b   1.000
_cell.length_c   1.000
_cell.angle_alpha   90.00
_cell.angle_beta   90.00
_cell.angle_gamma   90.00
#
_symmetry.space_group_name_H-M   'P 1'
#
loop_
_entity.id
_entity.type
_entity.pdbx_description
1 polymer ?
#
loop_
_entity_poly.entity_id
_entity_poly.type
_entity_poly.pdbx_seq_one_letter_code
_entity_poly.pdbx_strand_id
1 'polypeptide(L)'
;ASISVSPTVTTIYTVTGTTGSCTATRTINLVVRPTPTVTAVSNPTSICSGNSATLTAGGASTYTWSPGAATGSTTVVSPTVTTTYTVTGTNLVGCTNTRTVTLTVTNLSLTASASPTVICNGGTSTLTASGATTYTWNPGATTGATVAVTPTTTTVYTVTGRTGACTSTRTLTINVGVTPTISATTSPTNICIGTTATLSAVGALTYTWNPGALTGANVVITATANTTYTVIGTNAAGCSSTTTISLNAKNNPTVTATANPSLICRGNSSTLTAGGGITYSWTPGAITGTSISVSPTITTVYTVTSANASGCTSSRTISVGVSNPTVNAVASPTAVCAGSSATLTGSGASTYTWNPGALSGTTVAVTPTATTVYTVVGTTTLGCTATRTL
;
A
#
# COMPACT_ATOMS: atom_id res chain seq x y z
N ALA A 1 -11.80 -56.20 89.58
CA ALA A 1 -10.75 -55.76 88.68
C ALA A 1 -11.21 -56.05 87.25
N SER A 2 -11.04 -55.14 86.30
CA SER A 2 -11.28 -55.27 84.89
C SER A 2 -9.97 -55.05 84.09
N ILE A 3 -9.77 -55.83 83.02
CA ILE A 3 -8.69 -55.68 82.12
C ILE A 3 -9.25 -55.51 80.70
N SER A 4 -8.61 -54.65 79.89
CA SER A 4 -8.96 -54.50 78.48
C SER A 4 -7.96 -55.32 77.64
N VAL A 5 -8.50 -56.16 76.71
CA VAL A 5 -7.68 -57.02 75.83
C VAL A 5 -8.09 -56.75 74.34
N SER A 6 -7.12 -56.86 73.45
CA SER A 6 -7.34 -56.68 71.97
C SER A 6 -6.71 -57.85 71.20
N PRO A 7 -7.26 -59.07 71.35
CA PRO A 7 -6.72 -60.22 70.64
C PRO A 7 -6.92 -60.09 69.10
N THR A 8 -5.98 -60.57 68.34
CA THR A 8 -6.05 -60.63 66.83
C THR A 8 -6.54 -61.98 66.34
N VAL A 9 -6.63 -62.98 67.23
CA VAL A 9 -7.20 -64.33 66.97
C VAL A 9 -8.11 -64.72 68.12
N THR A 10 -9.07 -65.62 67.84
CA THR A 10 -9.95 -66.16 68.89
C THR A 10 -9.15 -66.68 70.03
N THR A 11 -9.33 -66.12 71.23
CA THR A 11 -8.52 -66.37 72.40
C THR A 11 -9.44 -66.74 73.59
N ILE A 12 -9.03 -67.75 74.30
CA ILE A 12 -9.66 -68.16 75.61
C ILE A 12 -8.93 -67.55 76.71
N TYR A 13 -9.54 -66.67 77.47
CA TYR A 13 -8.94 -66.05 78.68
C TYR A 13 -9.44 -66.82 79.88
N THR A 14 -8.51 -67.12 80.73
CA THR A 14 -8.79 -67.77 82.04
C THR A 14 -8.59 -66.74 83.15
N VAL A 15 -9.59 -66.53 84.00
CA VAL A 15 -9.50 -65.70 85.21
C VAL A 15 -9.45 -66.62 86.39
N THR A 16 -8.39 -66.44 87.19
CA THR A 16 -8.21 -67.19 88.49
C THR A 16 -8.42 -66.19 89.63
N GLY A 17 -9.42 -66.50 90.51
CA GLY A 17 -9.67 -65.78 91.76
C GLY A 17 -9.15 -66.56 92.90
N THR A 18 -8.41 -65.90 93.87
CA THR A 18 -7.85 -66.54 95.03
C THR A 18 -8.40 -65.87 96.30
N THR A 19 -8.89 -66.65 97.27
CA THR A 19 -9.32 -66.19 98.57
C THR A 19 -8.72 -67.16 99.63
N GLY A 20 -7.72 -66.66 100.39
CA GLY A 20 -6.89 -67.49 101.25
C GLY A 20 -6.14 -68.53 100.43
N SER A 21 -6.28 -69.86 100.82
CA SER A 21 -5.68 -70.99 100.09
C SER A 21 -6.60 -71.60 99.02
N CYS A 22 -7.81 -71.05 98.80
CA CYS A 22 -8.79 -71.57 97.86
C CYS A 22 -8.67 -70.76 96.53
N THR A 23 -8.58 -71.46 95.40
CA THR A 23 -8.61 -70.88 94.03
C THR A 23 -9.82 -71.37 93.26
N ALA A 24 -10.40 -70.48 92.47
CA ALA A 24 -11.47 -70.82 91.50
C ALA A 24 -11.10 -70.18 90.12
N THR A 25 -11.34 -70.90 89.03
CA THR A 25 -11.06 -70.45 87.67
C THR A 25 -12.34 -70.34 86.85
N ARG A 26 -12.39 -69.35 85.99
CA ARG A 26 -13.39 -69.16 84.93
C ARG A 26 -12.74 -68.86 83.59
N THR A 27 -13.23 -69.42 82.56
CA THR A 27 -12.80 -69.20 81.19
C THR A 27 -13.84 -68.32 80.40
N ILE A 28 -13.33 -67.41 79.60
CA ILE A 28 -14.11 -66.58 78.65
C ILE A 28 -13.50 -66.80 77.29
N ASN A 29 -14.33 -67.26 76.34
CA ASN A 29 -13.87 -67.34 74.96
C ASN A 29 -14.22 -66.02 74.22
N LEU A 30 -13.22 -65.25 73.82
CA LEU A 30 -13.35 -64.01 72.98
C LEU A 30 -13.10 -64.37 71.52
N VAL A 31 -14.19 -64.50 70.78
CA VAL A 31 -14.18 -64.89 69.36
C VAL A 31 -13.80 -63.69 68.53
N VAL A 32 -12.64 -63.72 67.84
CA VAL A 32 -12.27 -62.75 66.84
C VAL A 32 -12.72 -63.21 65.47
N ARG A 33 -13.51 -62.34 64.81
CA ARG A 33 -14.03 -62.63 63.49
C ARG A 33 -13.10 -61.93 62.45
N PRO A 34 -12.77 -62.60 61.32
CA PRO A 34 -11.94 -62.01 60.26
C PRO A 34 -12.68 -60.84 59.59
N THR A 35 -11.92 -59.80 59.26
CA THR A 35 -12.44 -58.73 58.41
C THR A 35 -12.62 -59.21 56.97
N PRO A 36 -13.56 -58.68 56.23
CA PRO A 36 -13.79 -59.10 54.82
C PRO A 36 -12.61 -58.69 53.92
N THR A 37 -12.28 -59.49 52.91
CA THR A 37 -11.29 -59.12 51.87
C THR A 37 -12.03 -58.39 50.77
N VAL A 38 -12.10 -57.03 50.87
CA VAL A 38 -12.82 -56.16 49.92
C VAL A 38 -12.00 -55.99 48.67
N THR A 39 -12.67 -56.16 47.50
CA THR A 39 -12.13 -55.83 46.20
C THR A 39 -12.92 -54.67 45.62
N ALA A 40 -12.27 -53.82 44.76
CA ALA A 40 -12.89 -52.72 44.06
C ALA A 40 -12.30 -52.59 42.64
N VAL A 41 -13.11 -52.47 41.64
CA VAL A 41 -12.72 -52.25 40.25
C VAL A 41 -13.65 -51.21 39.59
N SER A 42 -13.15 -50.49 38.60
CA SER A 42 -13.95 -49.62 37.73
C SER A 42 -13.91 -50.13 36.29
N ASN A 43 -15.03 -50.07 35.62
CA ASN A 43 -15.12 -50.39 34.21
C ASN A 43 -15.95 -49.33 33.48
N PRO A 44 -15.36 -48.55 32.55
CA PRO A 44 -13.91 -48.50 32.23
C PRO A 44 -13.08 -47.91 33.37
N THR A 45 -11.76 -48.07 33.32
CA THR A 45 -10.81 -47.49 34.30
C THR A 45 -10.52 -46.02 34.02
N SER A 46 -10.84 -45.51 32.80
CA SER A 46 -10.76 -44.11 32.40
C SER A 46 -11.98 -43.73 31.57
N ILE A 47 -12.45 -42.48 31.75
CA ILE A 47 -13.60 -41.90 31.06
C ILE A 47 -13.27 -40.47 30.58
N CYS A 48 -14.08 -39.98 29.64
CA CYS A 48 -14.13 -38.54 29.34
C CYS A 48 -15.01 -37.84 30.38
N SER A 49 -14.73 -36.60 30.66
CA SER A 49 -15.49 -35.78 31.62
C SER A 49 -17.00 -35.89 31.38
N GLY A 50 -17.76 -36.25 32.41
CA GLY A 50 -19.20 -36.41 32.38
C GLY A 50 -19.72 -37.75 31.81
N ASN A 51 -18.86 -38.60 31.28
CA ASN A 51 -19.23 -39.97 30.90
C ASN A 51 -19.30 -40.86 32.17
N SER A 52 -19.96 -42.03 32.02
CA SER A 52 -20.20 -42.94 33.13
C SER A 52 -19.19 -44.09 33.19
N ALA A 53 -18.92 -44.55 34.38
CA ALA A 53 -18.27 -45.84 34.65
C ALA A 53 -19.01 -46.59 35.75
N THR A 54 -18.95 -47.92 35.70
CA THR A 54 -19.48 -48.77 36.74
C THR A 54 -18.38 -49.17 37.71
N LEU A 55 -18.57 -48.87 38.98
CA LEU A 55 -17.74 -49.39 40.07
C LEU A 55 -18.33 -50.70 40.57
N THR A 56 -17.48 -51.69 40.78
CA THR A 56 -17.92 -53.03 41.28
C THR A 56 -17.05 -53.40 42.49
N ALA A 57 -17.70 -53.84 43.54
CA ALA A 57 -17.06 -54.31 44.75
C ALA A 57 -17.40 -55.82 45.00
N GLY A 58 -16.49 -56.54 45.63
CA GLY A 58 -16.66 -57.93 46.02
C GLY A 58 -16.00 -58.23 47.38
N GLY A 59 -16.30 -59.43 47.95
CA GLY A 59 -15.65 -59.94 49.14
C GLY A 59 -16.28 -59.54 50.49
N ALA A 60 -17.50 -58.92 50.48
CA ALA A 60 -18.28 -58.59 51.68
C ALA A 60 -19.79 -58.85 51.45
N SER A 61 -20.61 -58.64 52.49
CA SER A 61 -22.10 -58.87 52.41
C SER A 61 -22.83 -57.60 52.02
N THR A 62 -22.36 -56.43 52.48
CA THR A 62 -22.92 -55.12 52.13
C THR A 62 -21.77 -54.12 51.77
N TYR A 63 -22.05 -53.07 50.99
CA TYR A 63 -21.09 -52.12 50.51
C TYR A 63 -21.66 -50.71 50.61
N THR A 64 -20.73 -49.76 50.96
CA THR A 64 -21.00 -48.31 50.90
C THR A 64 -19.83 -47.63 50.20
N TRP A 65 -20.14 -46.78 49.20
CA TRP A 65 -19.14 -46.07 48.41
C TRP A 65 -19.03 -44.61 48.84
N SER A 66 -17.83 -44.09 48.87
CA SER A 66 -17.53 -42.69 49.13
C SER A 66 -16.53 -42.19 48.06
N PRO A 67 -16.72 -40.97 47.49
CA PRO A 67 -17.84 -40.03 47.68
C PRO A 67 -19.15 -40.55 47.04
N GLY A 68 -20.29 -39.97 47.46
CA GLY A 68 -21.60 -40.24 46.88
C GLY A 68 -22.52 -41.13 47.75
N ALA A 69 -22.00 -41.75 48.83
CA ALA A 69 -22.76 -42.60 49.76
C ALA A 69 -23.65 -43.66 49.10
N ALA A 70 -23.30 -44.11 47.89
CA ALA A 70 -24.04 -45.16 47.17
C ALA A 70 -23.86 -46.49 47.88
N THR A 71 -24.94 -47.34 47.93
CA THR A 71 -24.93 -48.65 48.51
C THR A 71 -25.07 -49.74 47.44
N GLY A 72 -24.53 -50.94 47.76
CA GLY A 72 -24.58 -52.08 46.82
C GLY A 72 -23.25 -52.50 46.25
N SER A 73 -23.21 -53.72 45.70
CA SER A 73 -21.98 -54.26 45.08
C SER A 73 -21.61 -53.59 43.78
N THR A 74 -22.54 -52.85 43.15
CA THR A 74 -22.27 -52.04 41.94
C THR A 74 -22.89 -50.67 42.07
N THR A 75 -22.19 -49.63 41.49
CA THR A 75 -22.73 -48.26 41.36
C THR A 75 -22.22 -47.64 40.08
N VAL A 76 -23.03 -46.77 39.47
CA VAL A 76 -22.63 -46.00 38.29
C VAL A 76 -22.28 -44.58 38.74
N VAL A 77 -21.12 -44.08 38.26
CA VAL A 77 -20.59 -42.74 38.59
C VAL A 77 -20.22 -41.99 37.31
N SER A 78 -20.37 -40.67 37.33
CA SER A 78 -20.05 -39.79 36.19
C SER A 78 -19.23 -38.55 36.66
N PRO A 79 -18.02 -38.75 37.18
CA PRO A 79 -17.24 -37.64 37.68
C PRO A 79 -16.72 -36.74 36.52
N THR A 80 -16.53 -35.46 36.80
CA THR A 80 -15.97 -34.48 35.86
C THR A 80 -14.46 -34.28 36.06
N VAL A 81 -13.90 -34.81 37.14
CA VAL A 81 -12.45 -34.81 37.45
C VAL A 81 -12.04 -36.19 37.96
N THR A 82 -10.76 -36.54 37.79
CA THR A 82 -10.21 -37.81 38.32
C THR A 82 -10.54 -37.95 39.78
N THR A 83 -11.27 -39.03 40.10
CA THR A 83 -11.83 -39.27 41.45
C THR A 83 -11.42 -40.64 41.96
N THR A 84 -10.97 -40.68 43.21
CA THR A 84 -10.71 -41.90 43.92
C THR A 84 -11.94 -42.25 44.79
N TYR A 85 -12.52 -43.40 44.52
CA TYR A 85 -13.64 -43.93 45.27
C TYR A 85 -13.13 -44.93 46.30
N THR A 86 -13.65 -44.85 47.53
CA THR A 86 -13.43 -45.82 48.60
C THR A 86 -14.69 -46.62 48.85
N VAL A 87 -14.59 -47.92 48.78
CA VAL A 87 -15.68 -48.81 49.20
C VAL A 87 -15.41 -49.37 50.56
N THR A 88 -16.37 -49.27 51.44
CA THR A 88 -16.42 -49.99 52.75
C THR A 88 -17.30 -51.21 52.60
N GLY A 89 -16.70 -52.37 52.74
CA GLY A 89 -17.44 -53.66 52.75
C GLY A 89 -17.62 -54.13 54.17
N THR A 90 -18.86 -54.60 54.52
CA THR A 90 -19.19 -55.12 55.83
C THR A 90 -19.67 -56.62 55.67
N ASN A 91 -19.15 -57.53 56.48
CA ASN A 91 -19.56 -58.93 56.49
C ASN A 91 -20.79 -59.13 57.36
N LEU A 92 -21.37 -60.35 57.36
CA LEU A 92 -22.59 -60.70 58.11
C LEU A 92 -22.46 -60.50 59.64
N VAL A 93 -21.28 -60.45 60.17
CA VAL A 93 -21.00 -60.25 61.60
C VAL A 93 -20.62 -58.83 61.99
N GLY A 94 -20.71 -57.87 61.03
CA GLY A 94 -20.46 -56.40 61.21
C GLY A 94 -19.04 -56.01 61.14
N CYS A 95 -18.09 -56.88 60.81
CA CYS A 95 -16.65 -56.45 60.59
C CYS A 95 -16.54 -55.73 59.24
N THR A 96 -15.79 -54.66 59.20
CA THR A 96 -15.60 -53.79 58.00
C THR A 96 -14.16 -53.82 57.51
N ASN A 97 -13.98 -53.60 56.22
CA ASN A 97 -12.73 -53.30 55.56
C ASN A 97 -12.96 -52.37 54.37
N THR A 98 -11.93 -51.68 53.94
CA THR A 98 -11.99 -50.69 52.85
C THR A 98 -11.08 -51.03 51.68
N ARG A 99 -11.48 -50.61 50.49
CA ARG A 99 -10.65 -50.66 49.28
C ARG A 99 -10.88 -49.40 48.45
N THR A 100 -9.83 -48.91 47.81
CA THR A 100 -9.90 -47.75 46.92
C THR A 100 -9.81 -48.18 45.45
N VAL A 101 -10.49 -47.43 44.55
CA VAL A 101 -10.33 -47.50 43.11
C VAL A 101 -10.31 -46.07 42.56
N THR A 102 -9.34 -45.75 41.70
CA THR A 102 -9.25 -44.46 41.07
C THR A 102 -9.83 -44.55 39.64
N LEU A 103 -10.81 -43.69 39.35
CA LEU A 103 -11.35 -43.49 38.01
C LEU A 103 -10.71 -42.26 37.41
N THR A 104 -9.90 -42.47 36.37
CA THR A 104 -9.22 -41.36 35.67
C THR A 104 -10.21 -40.64 34.74
N VAL A 105 -10.26 -39.33 34.83
CA VAL A 105 -11.09 -38.48 33.93
C VAL A 105 -10.22 -37.65 33.03
N THR A 106 -10.41 -37.78 31.73
CA THR A 106 -9.74 -36.98 30.71
C THR A 106 -10.61 -35.77 30.35
N ASN A 107 -10.12 -34.58 30.60
CA ASN A 107 -10.69 -33.31 30.14
C ASN A 107 -10.00 -32.90 28.85
N LEU A 108 -10.74 -32.79 27.75
CA LEU A 108 -10.20 -32.37 26.45
C LEU A 108 -10.60 -30.91 26.18
N SER A 109 -9.62 -29.98 26.28
CA SER A 109 -9.80 -28.57 25.99
C SER A 109 -9.16 -28.22 24.64
N LEU A 110 -9.92 -28.53 23.57
CA LEU A 110 -9.49 -28.30 22.21
C LEU A 110 -9.58 -26.83 21.84
N THR A 111 -8.49 -26.24 21.31
CA THR A 111 -8.46 -24.91 20.70
C THR A 111 -8.08 -25.02 19.23
N ALA A 112 -8.53 -24.05 18.42
CA ALA A 112 -8.18 -23.97 17.01
C ALA A 112 -8.05 -22.50 16.59
N SER A 113 -7.08 -22.20 15.73
CA SER A 113 -6.86 -20.90 15.13
C SER A 113 -6.39 -21.03 13.68
N ALA A 114 -6.48 -19.94 12.93
CA ALA A 114 -5.96 -19.85 11.57
C ALA A 114 -5.24 -18.51 11.37
N SER A 115 -4.18 -18.53 10.57
CA SER A 115 -3.45 -17.32 10.19
C SER A 115 -2.94 -17.44 8.74
N PRO A 116 -3.32 -16.46 7.86
CA PRO A 116 -4.39 -15.48 8.00
C PRO A 116 -5.80 -16.09 7.91
N THR A 117 -6.81 -15.42 8.46
CA THR A 117 -8.22 -15.84 8.36
C THR A 117 -8.92 -15.37 7.08
N VAL A 118 -8.29 -14.43 6.34
CA VAL A 118 -8.71 -13.96 5.02
C VAL A 118 -7.55 -14.16 4.07
N ILE A 119 -7.80 -14.82 2.96
CA ILE A 119 -6.83 -15.07 1.88
C ILE A 119 -7.46 -14.70 0.54
N CYS A 120 -6.61 -14.43 -0.45
CA CYS A 120 -7.07 -14.33 -1.84
C CYS A 120 -7.09 -15.71 -2.49
N ASN A 121 -7.86 -15.87 -3.56
CA ASN A 121 -7.92 -17.11 -4.31
C ASN A 121 -6.51 -17.62 -4.65
N GLY A 122 -6.20 -18.86 -4.27
CA GLY A 122 -4.88 -19.49 -4.38
C GLY A 122 -3.90 -19.12 -3.27
N GLY A 123 -4.28 -18.28 -2.31
CA GLY A 123 -3.48 -17.97 -1.12
C GLY A 123 -3.48 -19.12 -0.11
N THR A 124 -2.53 -19.10 0.82
CA THR A 124 -2.35 -20.12 1.86
C THR A 124 -2.73 -19.59 3.23
N SER A 125 -3.44 -20.38 4.02
CA SER A 125 -3.66 -20.18 5.45
C SER A 125 -3.11 -21.36 6.25
N THR A 126 -2.55 -21.09 7.41
CA THR A 126 -2.08 -22.11 8.35
C THR A 126 -3.11 -22.31 9.47
N LEU A 127 -3.64 -23.52 9.58
CA LEU A 127 -4.54 -23.94 10.65
C LEU A 127 -3.70 -24.51 11.78
N THR A 128 -3.99 -24.15 13.03
CA THR A 128 -3.30 -24.66 14.21
C THR A 128 -4.31 -25.11 15.25
N ALA A 129 -4.08 -26.28 15.85
CA ALA A 129 -4.88 -26.81 16.94
C ALA A 129 -4.01 -27.23 18.13
N SER A 130 -4.55 -27.14 19.34
CA SER A 130 -3.92 -27.62 20.55
C SER A 130 -4.91 -28.19 21.56
N GLY A 131 -4.42 -28.89 22.58
CA GLY A 131 -5.23 -29.45 23.65
C GLY A 131 -5.66 -30.92 23.44
N ALA A 132 -5.15 -31.64 22.41
CA ALA A 132 -5.36 -33.06 22.17
C ALA A 132 -4.03 -33.75 21.81
N THR A 133 -4.07 -35.10 21.72
CA THR A 133 -2.88 -35.90 21.33
C THR A 133 -2.80 -36.07 19.81
N THR A 134 -3.95 -36.14 19.13
CA THR A 134 -4.06 -36.24 17.67
C THR A 134 -5.11 -35.29 17.14
N TYR A 135 -4.94 -34.85 15.89
CA TYR A 135 -5.86 -33.91 15.22
C TYR A 135 -6.16 -34.39 13.82
N THR A 136 -7.43 -34.24 13.41
CA THR A 136 -7.89 -34.45 12.04
C THR A 136 -8.73 -33.27 11.60
N TRP A 137 -8.39 -32.70 10.44
CA TRP A 137 -9.05 -31.52 9.85
C TRP A 137 -9.92 -31.92 8.66
N ASN A 138 -11.13 -31.39 8.61
CA ASN A 138 -12.08 -31.55 7.50
C ASN A 138 -12.51 -30.16 6.99
N PRO A 139 -12.71 -29.99 5.68
CA PRO A 139 -12.48 -30.93 4.60
C PRO A 139 -10.99 -31.24 4.38
N GLY A 140 -10.72 -32.36 3.67
CA GLY A 140 -9.36 -32.78 3.30
C GLY A 140 -8.77 -33.92 4.12
N ALA A 141 -9.41 -34.30 5.26
CA ALA A 141 -8.96 -35.38 6.17
C ALA A 141 -7.46 -35.33 6.53
N THR A 142 -6.89 -34.11 6.58
CA THR A 142 -5.48 -33.89 6.91
C THR A 142 -5.25 -34.04 8.41
N THR A 143 -4.10 -34.61 8.79
CA THR A 143 -3.75 -34.85 10.19
C THR A 143 -2.58 -33.97 10.61
N GLY A 144 -2.58 -33.58 11.89
CA GLY A 144 -1.50 -32.78 12.48
C GLY A 144 -2.01 -31.58 13.29
N ALA A 145 -1.15 -31.13 14.23
CA ALA A 145 -1.44 -29.95 15.04
C ALA A 145 -1.39 -28.66 14.22
N THR A 146 -0.62 -28.67 13.12
CA THR A 146 -0.49 -27.54 12.19
C THR A 146 -0.62 -28.06 10.75
N VAL A 147 -1.49 -27.42 9.95
CA VAL A 147 -1.78 -27.80 8.56
C VAL A 147 -1.90 -26.54 7.71
N ALA A 148 -1.24 -26.53 6.54
CA ALA A 148 -1.41 -25.49 5.54
C ALA A 148 -2.56 -25.86 4.59
N VAL A 149 -3.44 -24.89 4.30
CA VAL A 149 -4.59 -25.08 3.40
C VAL A 149 -4.66 -23.95 2.37
N THR A 150 -5.13 -24.25 1.15
CA THR A 150 -5.28 -23.31 0.05
C THR A 150 -6.68 -23.38 -0.57
N PRO A 151 -7.72 -23.04 0.20
CA PRO A 151 -9.07 -23.09 -0.33
C PRO A 151 -9.29 -22.04 -1.44
N THR A 152 -10.06 -22.41 -2.47
CA THR A 152 -10.42 -21.50 -3.57
C THR A 152 -11.74 -20.78 -3.35
N THR A 153 -12.52 -21.22 -2.34
CA THR A 153 -13.77 -20.59 -1.89
C THR A 153 -13.79 -20.52 -0.36
N THR A 154 -14.56 -19.61 0.20
CA THR A 154 -14.74 -19.50 1.66
C THR A 154 -15.11 -20.85 2.23
N THR A 155 -14.28 -21.38 3.12
CA THR A 155 -14.36 -22.76 3.62
C THR A 155 -14.36 -22.77 5.14
N VAL A 156 -15.29 -23.57 5.70
CA VAL A 156 -15.34 -23.87 7.12
C VAL A 156 -14.53 -25.15 7.36
N TYR A 157 -13.50 -25.03 8.18
CA TYR A 157 -12.70 -26.17 8.64
C TYR A 157 -13.15 -26.62 10.02
N THR A 158 -13.29 -27.91 10.19
CA THR A 158 -13.58 -28.56 11.48
C THR A 158 -12.38 -29.39 11.88
N VAL A 159 -11.79 -29.10 13.04
CA VAL A 159 -10.81 -29.99 13.65
C VAL A 159 -11.45 -30.90 14.68
N THR A 160 -11.14 -32.18 14.60
CA THR A 160 -11.42 -33.18 15.62
C THR A 160 -10.14 -33.51 16.35
N GLY A 161 -10.07 -33.12 17.62
CA GLY A 161 -8.98 -33.50 18.53
C GLY A 161 -9.33 -34.76 19.29
N ARG A 162 -8.36 -35.66 19.48
CA ARG A 162 -8.54 -36.92 20.22
C ARG A 162 -7.43 -37.14 21.26
N THR A 163 -7.82 -37.61 22.45
CA THR A 163 -6.88 -38.07 23.49
C THR A 163 -7.46 -39.33 24.11
N GLY A 164 -6.81 -40.50 23.88
CA GLY A 164 -7.37 -41.82 24.22
C GLY A 164 -8.68 -42.05 23.48
N ALA A 165 -9.75 -42.31 24.23
CA ALA A 165 -11.11 -42.46 23.69
C ALA A 165 -11.89 -41.15 23.57
N CYS A 166 -11.37 -40.06 24.16
CA CYS A 166 -12.05 -38.76 24.21
C CYS A 166 -11.84 -37.96 22.93
N THR A 167 -12.93 -37.40 22.40
CA THR A 167 -12.91 -36.52 21.21
C THR A 167 -13.60 -35.20 21.50
N SER A 168 -13.12 -34.15 20.86
CA SER A 168 -13.74 -32.80 20.84
C SER A 168 -13.60 -32.21 19.46
N THR A 169 -14.47 -31.28 19.10
CA THR A 169 -14.44 -30.60 17.80
C THR A 169 -14.44 -29.10 17.96
N ARG A 170 -13.78 -28.40 16.99
CA ARG A 170 -13.82 -26.94 16.81
C ARG A 170 -13.92 -26.61 15.34
N THR A 171 -14.60 -25.52 15.05
CA THR A 171 -14.75 -25.00 13.71
C THR A 171 -14.10 -23.63 13.59
N LEU A 172 -13.55 -23.32 12.40
CA LEU A 172 -13.07 -22.00 12.02
C LEU A 172 -13.32 -21.78 10.52
N THR A 173 -13.45 -20.52 10.13
CA THR A 173 -13.74 -20.15 8.74
C THR A 173 -12.54 -19.44 8.14
N ILE A 174 -12.11 -19.88 6.96
CA ILE A 174 -11.18 -19.15 6.09
C ILE A 174 -12.00 -18.45 5.02
N ASN A 175 -11.96 -17.12 5.04
CA ASN A 175 -12.62 -16.31 4.03
C ASN A 175 -11.72 -16.17 2.80
N VAL A 176 -12.25 -16.49 1.61
CA VAL A 176 -11.52 -16.35 0.36
C VAL A 176 -12.08 -15.16 -0.42
N GLY A 177 -11.24 -14.12 -0.54
CA GLY A 177 -11.55 -12.94 -1.33
C GLY A 177 -11.28 -13.17 -2.82
N VAL A 178 -12.15 -12.68 -3.68
CA VAL A 178 -11.93 -12.65 -5.13
C VAL A 178 -10.96 -11.52 -5.48
N THR A 179 -10.08 -11.74 -6.45
CA THR A 179 -9.22 -10.68 -7.01
C THR A 179 -10.08 -9.68 -7.78
N PRO A 180 -9.81 -8.36 -7.66
CA PRO A 180 -10.58 -7.35 -8.38
C PRO A 180 -10.29 -7.40 -9.89
N THR A 181 -11.30 -7.12 -10.73
CA THR A 181 -11.12 -6.89 -12.16
C THR A 181 -10.91 -5.40 -12.39
N ILE A 182 -9.68 -5.02 -12.80
CA ILE A 182 -9.30 -3.62 -12.98
C ILE A 182 -9.39 -3.25 -14.45
N SER A 183 -9.99 -2.09 -14.74
CA SER A 183 -9.95 -1.42 -16.02
C SER A 183 -9.23 -0.07 -15.86
N ALA A 184 -8.38 0.28 -16.85
CA ALA A 184 -7.64 1.54 -16.86
C ALA A 184 -7.81 2.25 -18.19
N THR A 185 -7.91 3.59 -18.12
CA THR A 185 -8.02 4.48 -19.28
C THR A 185 -7.08 5.67 -19.13
N THR A 186 -6.73 6.31 -20.25
CA THR A 186 -6.01 7.58 -20.26
C THR A 186 -6.72 8.59 -21.16
N SER A 187 -6.82 9.82 -20.72
CA SER A 187 -7.44 10.90 -21.49
C SER A 187 -6.59 12.18 -21.41
N PRO A 188 -6.13 12.68 -22.58
CA PRO A 188 -6.14 12.05 -23.90
C PRO A 188 -5.13 10.88 -24.00
N THR A 189 -5.32 9.97 -24.97
CA THR A 189 -4.40 8.84 -25.23
C THR A 189 -3.15 9.27 -26.02
N ASN A 190 -3.27 10.30 -26.83
CA ASN A 190 -2.18 10.92 -27.59
C ASN A 190 -2.03 12.36 -27.14
N ILE A 191 -0.85 12.73 -26.69
CA ILE A 191 -0.59 14.08 -26.14
C ILE A 191 0.79 14.56 -26.58
N CYS A 192 1.01 15.86 -26.52
CA CYS A 192 2.32 16.46 -26.79
C CYS A 192 3.20 16.40 -25.55
N ILE A 193 4.50 16.22 -25.73
CA ILE A 193 5.48 16.33 -24.65
C ILE A 193 5.32 17.70 -23.96
N GLY A 194 5.29 17.65 -22.60
CA GLY A 194 5.07 18.81 -21.74
C GLY A 194 3.62 19.13 -21.41
N THR A 195 2.63 18.43 -22.02
CA THR A 195 1.21 18.55 -21.67
C THR A 195 0.75 17.47 -20.72
N THR A 196 -0.43 17.62 -20.13
CA THR A 196 -0.95 16.73 -19.10
C THR A 196 -2.02 15.77 -19.63
N ALA A 197 -2.04 14.55 -19.08
CA ALA A 197 -3.11 13.58 -19.27
C ALA A 197 -3.59 13.07 -17.91
N THR A 198 -4.83 12.59 -17.86
CA THR A 198 -5.39 11.92 -16.68
C THR A 198 -5.40 10.41 -16.92
N LEU A 199 -4.78 9.66 -16.02
CA LEU A 199 -4.93 8.21 -15.91
C LEU A 199 -6.09 7.94 -14.97
N SER A 200 -7.00 7.03 -15.36
CA SER A 200 -8.17 6.65 -14.57
C SER A 200 -8.25 5.15 -14.44
N ALA A 201 -8.58 4.63 -13.26
CA ALA A 201 -8.80 3.22 -13.01
C ALA A 201 -10.07 2.97 -12.20
N VAL A 202 -10.73 1.84 -12.48
CA VAL A 202 -11.94 1.38 -11.80
C VAL A 202 -11.84 -0.11 -11.51
N GLY A 203 -12.68 -0.62 -10.58
CA GLY A 203 -12.80 -2.05 -10.26
C GLY A 203 -12.12 -2.47 -8.95
N ALA A 204 -11.48 -1.54 -8.20
CA ALA A 204 -10.89 -1.81 -6.89
C ALA A 204 -11.19 -0.67 -5.88
N LEU A 205 -10.72 -0.82 -4.65
CA LEU A 205 -10.88 0.18 -3.58
C LEU A 205 -9.73 1.21 -3.60
N THR A 206 -8.51 0.73 -3.80
CA THR A 206 -7.30 1.57 -3.83
C THR A 206 -6.49 1.27 -5.08
N TYR A 207 -5.71 2.28 -5.55
CA TYR A 207 -4.90 2.16 -6.76
C TYR A 207 -3.52 2.75 -6.53
N THR A 208 -2.50 2.08 -7.11
CA THR A 208 -1.12 2.57 -7.19
C THR A 208 -0.62 2.41 -8.62
N TRP A 209 -0.05 3.49 -9.17
CA TRP A 209 0.43 3.56 -10.55
C TRP A 209 1.95 3.60 -10.61
N ASN A 210 2.53 2.83 -11.52
CA ASN A 210 3.96 2.83 -11.84
C ASN A 210 4.18 3.08 -13.33
N PRO A 211 5.20 3.86 -13.71
CA PRO A 211 6.18 4.55 -12.87
C PRO A 211 5.58 5.73 -12.10
N GLY A 212 6.28 6.15 -11.04
CA GLY A 212 5.94 7.35 -10.27
C GLY A 212 5.30 7.09 -8.91
N ALA A 213 4.92 5.84 -8.57
CA ALA A 213 4.26 5.46 -7.32
C ALA A 213 3.05 6.37 -6.98
N LEU A 214 2.30 6.80 -8.00
CA LEU A 214 1.15 7.68 -7.84
C LEU A 214 -0.03 6.89 -7.27
N THR A 215 -0.81 7.51 -6.41
CA THR A 215 -1.95 6.86 -5.75
C THR A 215 -3.27 7.55 -6.09
N GLY A 216 -4.34 6.76 -6.20
CA GLY A 216 -5.69 7.24 -6.48
C GLY A 216 -6.31 6.65 -7.74
N ALA A 217 -7.64 6.71 -7.81
CA ALA A 217 -8.41 6.24 -8.97
C ALA A 217 -8.19 7.11 -10.22
N ASN A 218 -7.91 8.41 -10.01
CA ASN A 218 -7.58 9.37 -11.06
C ASN A 218 -6.29 10.09 -10.68
N VAL A 219 -5.29 10.08 -11.58
CA VAL A 219 -4.03 10.78 -11.41
C VAL A 219 -3.67 11.58 -12.65
N VAL A 220 -3.19 12.81 -12.46
CA VAL A 220 -2.75 13.67 -13.56
C VAL A 220 -1.24 13.52 -13.70
N ILE A 221 -0.78 13.28 -14.93
CA ILE A 221 0.63 13.14 -15.27
C ILE A 221 1.01 14.14 -16.38
N THR A 222 2.28 14.51 -16.43
CA THR A 222 2.84 15.30 -17.54
C THR A 222 3.65 14.37 -18.44
N ALA A 223 3.33 14.38 -19.73
CA ALA A 223 4.02 13.53 -20.71
C ALA A 223 5.46 14.02 -20.96
N THR A 224 6.42 13.17 -20.74
CA THR A 224 7.84 13.42 -21.09
C THR A 224 8.34 12.52 -22.21
N ALA A 225 7.72 11.34 -22.36
CA ALA A 225 8.01 10.33 -23.40
C ALA A 225 6.83 9.35 -23.47
N ASN A 226 6.85 8.48 -24.48
CA ASN A 226 5.97 7.31 -24.51
C ASN A 226 6.16 6.50 -23.24
N THR A 227 5.11 6.26 -22.48
CA THR A 227 5.18 5.60 -21.18
C THR A 227 4.04 4.60 -21.04
N THR A 228 4.36 3.38 -20.63
CA THR A 228 3.37 2.40 -20.20
C THR A 228 3.25 2.45 -18.68
N TYR A 229 2.05 2.75 -18.22
CA TYR A 229 1.72 2.75 -16.79
C TYR A 229 1.10 1.42 -16.41
N THR A 230 1.56 0.85 -15.31
CA THR A 230 0.94 -0.30 -14.66
C THR A 230 0.17 0.20 -13.45
N VAL A 231 -1.10 -0.14 -13.34
CA VAL A 231 -1.91 0.13 -12.16
C VAL A 231 -2.13 -1.16 -11.39
N ILE A 232 -1.91 -1.09 -10.09
CA ILE A 232 -2.23 -2.13 -9.11
C ILE A 232 -3.47 -1.64 -8.37
N GLY A 233 -4.55 -2.40 -8.44
CA GLY A 233 -5.76 -2.10 -7.67
C GLY A 233 -5.97 -3.15 -6.59
N THR A 234 -6.31 -2.73 -5.38
CA THR A 234 -6.55 -3.60 -4.22
C THR A 234 -7.96 -3.39 -3.70
N ASN A 235 -8.69 -4.47 -3.45
CA ASN A 235 -10.04 -4.42 -2.90
C ASN A 235 -10.05 -4.42 -1.36
N ALA A 236 -11.25 -4.39 -0.75
CA ALA A 236 -11.41 -4.37 0.71
C ALA A 236 -10.92 -5.65 1.41
N ALA A 237 -10.85 -6.77 0.71
CA ALA A 237 -10.30 -8.03 1.24
C ALA A 237 -8.76 -8.10 1.18
N GLY A 238 -8.08 -7.05 0.67
CA GLY A 238 -6.64 -7.00 0.49
C GLY A 238 -6.14 -7.73 -0.77
N CYS A 239 -7.04 -8.23 -1.62
CA CYS A 239 -6.67 -8.88 -2.88
C CYS A 239 -6.39 -7.84 -3.96
N SER A 240 -5.30 -8.03 -4.68
CA SER A 240 -4.85 -7.11 -5.73
C SER A 240 -4.80 -7.77 -7.10
N SER A 241 -4.94 -6.93 -8.13
CA SER A 241 -4.76 -7.28 -9.53
C SER A 241 -4.05 -6.12 -10.24
N THR A 242 -3.53 -6.38 -11.43
CA THR A 242 -2.79 -5.38 -12.22
C THR A 242 -3.33 -5.29 -13.63
N THR A 243 -3.27 -4.08 -14.20
CA THR A 243 -3.46 -3.87 -15.64
C THR A 243 -2.52 -2.77 -16.13
N THR A 244 -2.34 -2.65 -17.43
CA THR A 244 -1.45 -1.66 -18.04
C THR A 244 -2.20 -0.75 -19.00
N ILE A 245 -1.72 0.49 -19.13
CA ILE A 245 -2.19 1.46 -20.11
C ILE A 245 -1.00 2.23 -20.69
N SER A 246 -0.99 2.44 -22.01
CA SER A 246 0.08 3.17 -22.69
C SER A 246 -0.35 4.58 -23.04
N LEU A 247 0.51 5.54 -22.71
CA LEU A 247 0.42 6.94 -23.09
C LEU A 247 1.35 7.18 -24.28
N ASN A 248 0.82 7.73 -25.39
CA ASN A 248 1.60 8.08 -26.57
C ASN A 248 1.96 9.56 -26.52
N ALA A 249 3.21 9.87 -26.18
CA ALA A 249 3.74 11.23 -26.19
C ALA A 249 4.31 11.58 -27.57
N LYS A 250 3.79 12.63 -28.16
CA LYS A 250 4.23 13.15 -29.46
C LYS A 250 5.24 14.25 -29.25
N ASN A 251 6.31 14.21 -30.03
CA ASN A 251 7.35 15.25 -30.01
C ASN A 251 6.80 16.59 -30.48
N ASN A 252 7.21 17.66 -29.82
CA ASN A 252 6.96 19.03 -30.30
C ASN A 252 7.84 19.32 -31.52
N PRO A 253 7.42 20.17 -32.45
CA PRO A 253 8.24 20.54 -33.59
C PRO A 253 9.47 21.37 -33.13
N THR A 254 10.63 21.15 -33.78
CA THR A 254 11.81 21.98 -33.57
C THR A 254 11.75 23.19 -34.50
N VAL A 255 11.15 24.29 -34.03
CA VAL A 255 10.91 25.49 -34.84
C VAL A 255 12.21 26.28 -35.02
N THR A 256 12.51 26.64 -36.26
CA THR A 256 13.56 27.59 -36.65
C THR A 256 12.95 28.87 -37.18
N ALA A 257 13.64 30.00 -36.98
CA ALA A 257 13.24 31.30 -37.53
C ALA A 257 14.47 32.10 -37.97
N THR A 258 14.39 32.68 -39.13
CA THR A 258 15.44 33.58 -39.67
C THR A 258 14.78 34.86 -40.19
N ALA A 259 15.56 35.95 -40.21
CA ALA A 259 15.21 37.25 -40.77
C ALA A 259 16.27 37.68 -41.78
N ASN A 260 15.88 38.00 -42.97
CA ASN A 260 16.81 38.46 -44.00
C ASN A 260 16.27 39.69 -44.76
N PRO A 261 16.90 40.86 -44.66
CA PRO A 261 17.97 41.19 -43.72
C PRO A 261 17.46 41.29 -42.26
N SER A 262 18.34 41.02 -41.27
CA SER A 262 18.00 41.13 -39.84
C SER A 262 18.03 42.57 -39.29
N LEU A 263 18.57 43.50 -40.09
CA LEU A 263 18.62 44.93 -39.78
C LEU A 263 18.21 45.67 -41.06
N ILE A 264 17.22 46.57 -40.99
CA ILE A 264 16.67 47.35 -42.09
C ILE A 264 16.62 48.83 -41.78
N CYS A 265 16.52 49.66 -42.80
CA CYS A 265 16.12 51.05 -42.64
C CYS A 265 14.62 51.15 -42.36
N ARG A 266 14.20 52.16 -41.62
CA ARG A 266 12.77 52.43 -41.35
C ARG A 266 11.97 52.47 -42.64
N GLY A 267 10.89 51.65 -42.68
CA GLY A 267 9.99 51.52 -43.86
C GLY A 267 10.44 50.54 -44.92
N ASN A 268 11.67 49.98 -44.83
CA ASN A 268 12.09 48.88 -45.70
C ASN A 268 11.53 47.55 -45.16
N SER A 269 11.62 46.51 -46.00
CA SER A 269 11.10 45.17 -45.64
C SER A 269 12.20 44.20 -45.30
N SER A 270 11.85 43.25 -44.42
CA SER A 270 12.63 42.04 -44.12
C SER A 270 11.74 40.80 -44.40
N THR A 271 12.36 39.78 -44.93
CA THR A 271 11.70 38.46 -45.08
C THR A 271 12.00 37.60 -43.88
N LEU A 272 10.95 37.18 -43.16
CA LEU A 272 11.04 36.21 -42.07
C LEU A 272 10.73 34.83 -42.66
N THR A 273 11.57 33.83 -42.34
CA THR A 273 11.40 32.46 -42.82
C THR A 273 11.42 31.51 -41.62
N ALA A 274 10.45 30.59 -41.51
CA ALA A 274 10.35 29.59 -40.51
C ALA A 274 10.53 28.17 -41.08
N GLY A 275 10.96 27.23 -40.21
CA GLY A 275 11.08 25.82 -40.55
C GLY A 275 10.79 24.93 -39.36
N GLY A 276 10.71 23.61 -39.59
CA GLY A 276 10.59 22.59 -38.57
C GLY A 276 9.17 22.18 -38.16
N GLY A 277 8.13 22.67 -38.89
CA GLY A 277 6.74 22.28 -38.72
C GLY A 277 5.97 22.25 -40.01
N ILE A 278 4.64 22.21 -39.96
CA ILE A 278 3.75 22.14 -41.10
C ILE A 278 2.98 23.45 -41.28
N THR A 279 2.52 24.05 -40.20
CA THR A 279 1.81 25.33 -40.19
C THR A 279 2.60 26.38 -39.43
N TYR A 280 2.51 27.64 -39.83
CA TYR A 280 3.23 28.75 -39.19
C TYR A 280 2.31 29.95 -39.00
N SER A 281 2.33 30.54 -37.84
CA SER A 281 1.63 31.78 -37.48
C SER A 281 2.60 32.72 -36.81
N TRP A 282 2.70 33.96 -37.31
CA TRP A 282 3.61 34.99 -36.82
C TRP A 282 2.86 36.08 -36.07
N THR A 283 3.46 36.49 -34.95
CA THR A 283 3.00 37.65 -34.15
C THR A 283 4.18 38.59 -33.89
N PRO A 284 3.95 39.90 -33.89
CA PRO A 284 2.70 40.62 -34.16
C PRO A 284 2.27 40.53 -35.61
N GLY A 285 0.99 40.76 -35.87
CA GLY A 285 0.41 40.84 -37.22
C GLY A 285 -0.49 39.66 -37.60
N ALA A 286 -0.47 38.55 -36.84
CA ALA A 286 -1.26 37.32 -37.09
C ALA A 286 -1.15 36.81 -38.57
N ILE A 287 0.08 36.90 -39.12
CA ILE A 287 0.37 36.50 -40.51
C ILE A 287 0.69 35.01 -40.53
N THR A 288 0.19 34.30 -41.52
CA THR A 288 0.48 32.87 -41.68
C THR A 288 1.38 32.62 -42.89
N GLY A 289 2.21 31.59 -42.80
CA GLY A 289 3.10 31.17 -43.89
C GLY A 289 4.48 30.81 -43.47
N THR A 290 5.15 29.99 -44.25
CA THR A 290 6.54 29.59 -44.07
C THR A 290 7.49 30.78 -44.22
N SER A 291 7.14 31.70 -45.14
CA SER A 291 7.90 32.93 -45.41
C SER A 291 6.93 34.11 -45.50
N ILE A 292 7.23 35.18 -44.78
CA ILE A 292 6.43 36.42 -44.73
C ILE A 292 7.33 37.64 -44.92
N SER A 293 6.76 38.73 -45.50
CA SER A 293 7.46 40.02 -45.56
C SER A 293 6.89 40.97 -44.51
N VAL A 294 7.78 41.62 -43.76
CA VAL A 294 7.42 42.56 -42.69
C VAL A 294 8.18 43.87 -42.88
N SER A 295 7.56 45.04 -42.57
CA SER A 295 8.16 46.35 -42.69
C SER A 295 7.99 47.14 -41.40
N PRO A 296 8.64 46.73 -40.29
CA PRO A 296 8.52 47.42 -39.02
C PRO A 296 9.15 48.83 -39.05
N THR A 297 8.52 49.75 -38.35
CA THR A 297 9.05 51.15 -38.20
C THR A 297 9.94 51.34 -37.00
N ILE A 298 9.98 50.35 -36.08
CA ILE A 298 10.84 50.25 -34.91
C ILE A 298 11.36 48.81 -34.79
N THR A 299 12.47 48.62 -34.12
CA THR A 299 13.00 47.28 -33.83
C THR A 299 11.92 46.41 -33.18
N THR A 300 11.57 45.32 -33.86
CA THR A 300 10.43 44.47 -33.51
C THR A 300 10.84 43.00 -33.37
N VAL A 301 10.40 42.37 -32.28
CA VAL A 301 10.55 40.92 -32.05
C VAL A 301 9.31 40.22 -32.60
N TYR A 302 9.53 39.27 -33.48
CA TYR A 302 8.49 38.42 -34.08
C TYR A 302 8.58 37.02 -33.39
N THR A 303 7.40 36.47 -33.08
CA THR A 303 7.30 35.10 -32.60
C THR A 303 6.61 34.28 -33.65
N VAL A 304 7.23 33.22 -34.12
CA VAL A 304 6.57 32.20 -34.92
C VAL A 304 6.15 31.04 -34.08
N THR A 305 4.89 30.64 -34.16
CA THR A 305 4.35 29.40 -33.61
C THR A 305 4.08 28.45 -34.76
N SER A 306 4.59 27.21 -34.63
CA SER A 306 4.42 26.18 -35.64
C SER A 306 3.79 24.94 -35.04
N ALA A 307 2.96 24.23 -35.80
CA ALA A 307 2.42 22.93 -35.45
C ALA A 307 2.97 21.84 -36.37
N ASN A 308 3.10 20.61 -35.84
CA ASN A 308 3.41 19.43 -36.63
C ASN A 308 2.11 18.64 -37.00
N ALA A 309 2.27 17.52 -37.71
CA ALA A 309 1.14 16.67 -38.13
C ALA A 309 0.34 16.07 -36.95
N SER A 310 0.93 15.99 -35.76
CA SER A 310 0.26 15.51 -34.53
C SER A 310 -0.48 16.62 -33.78
N GLY A 311 -0.47 17.87 -34.30
CA GLY A 311 -1.06 19.03 -33.64
C GLY A 311 -0.22 19.63 -32.52
N CYS A 312 0.98 19.10 -32.28
CA CYS A 312 1.88 19.62 -31.26
C CYS A 312 2.52 20.92 -31.74
N THR A 313 2.58 21.93 -30.88
CA THR A 313 3.07 23.26 -31.20
C THR A 313 4.36 23.60 -30.46
N SER A 314 5.18 24.44 -31.10
CA SER A 314 6.34 25.07 -30.48
C SER A 314 6.51 26.46 -31.05
N SER A 315 7.23 27.34 -30.39
CA SER A 315 7.43 28.71 -30.84
C SER A 315 8.93 29.10 -30.80
N ARG A 316 9.27 30.05 -31.65
CA ARG A 316 10.58 30.65 -31.74
C ARG A 316 10.47 32.15 -31.96
N THR A 317 11.36 32.93 -31.36
CA THR A 317 11.42 34.38 -31.54
C THR A 317 12.58 34.75 -32.46
N ILE A 318 12.40 35.84 -33.24
CA ILE A 318 13.42 36.48 -34.07
C ILE A 318 13.21 37.99 -34.04
N SER A 319 14.28 38.76 -34.04
CA SER A 319 14.22 40.22 -34.03
C SER A 319 14.59 40.78 -35.39
N VAL A 320 13.84 41.77 -35.84
CA VAL A 320 14.18 42.63 -37.00
C VAL A 320 14.58 44.00 -36.40
N GLY A 321 15.83 44.32 -36.53
CA GLY A 321 16.36 45.63 -36.12
C GLY A 321 15.95 46.71 -37.14
N VAL A 322 15.62 47.90 -36.65
CA VAL A 322 15.33 49.06 -37.50
C VAL A 322 16.29 50.19 -37.21
N SER A 323 17.07 50.54 -38.21
CA SER A 323 17.94 51.74 -38.18
C SER A 323 17.15 52.97 -38.60
N ASN A 324 17.10 53.94 -37.72
CA ASN A 324 16.45 55.24 -37.97
C ASN A 324 17.44 56.34 -37.55
N PRO A 325 18.35 56.77 -38.47
CA PRO A 325 19.34 57.76 -38.11
C PRO A 325 18.70 59.10 -37.72
N THR A 326 19.26 59.77 -36.73
CA THR A 326 18.86 61.11 -36.35
C THR A 326 19.99 62.07 -36.75
N VAL A 327 19.78 62.75 -37.85
CA VAL A 327 20.81 63.73 -38.37
C VAL A 327 20.59 65.09 -37.71
N ASN A 328 21.67 65.62 -37.14
CA ASN A 328 21.75 66.99 -36.63
C ASN A 328 22.70 67.82 -37.51
N ALA A 329 22.41 69.13 -37.62
CA ALA A 329 23.19 70.07 -38.40
C ALA A 329 23.35 71.38 -37.62
N VAL A 330 24.54 71.94 -37.66
CA VAL A 330 24.85 73.23 -37.02
C VAL A 330 25.69 74.03 -37.98
N ALA A 331 25.54 75.35 -37.94
CA ALA A 331 26.41 76.32 -38.66
C ALA A 331 27.18 77.14 -37.63
N SER A 332 28.44 77.36 -37.90
CA SER A 332 29.28 78.22 -37.07
C SER A 332 30.20 79.15 -37.97
N PRO A 333 30.00 80.46 -37.88
CA PRO A 333 28.99 81.18 -37.13
C PRO A 333 27.60 81.00 -37.79
N THR A 334 26.52 81.26 -37.02
CA THR A 334 25.09 81.09 -37.50
C THR A 334 24.65 82.24 -38.42
N ALA A 335 25.44 83.37 -38.43
CA ALA A 335 25.23 84.49 -39.33
C ALA A 335 26.61 85.05 -39.83
N VAL A 336 26.69 85.36 -41.13
CA VAL A 336 27.87 85.87 -41.78
C VAL A 336 27.50 87.01 -42.75
N CYS A 337 28.45 87.88 -43.01
CA CYS A 337 28.31 88.87 -44.12
C CYS A 337 28.31 88.15 -45.47
N ALA A 338 27.61 88.71 -46.48
CA ALA A 338 27.54 88.17 -47.83
C ALA A 338 28.95 87.86 -48.35
N GLY A 339 29.22 86.62 -48.79
CA GLY A 339 30.50 86.11 -49.24
C GLY A 339 31.52 85.73 -48.17
N SER A 340 31.19 85.91 -46.89
CA SER A 340 32.02 85.37 -45.77
C SER A 340 31.74 83.93 -45.52
N SER A 341 32.77 83.26 -44.94
CA SER A 341 32.70 81.78 -44.71
C SER A 341 31.95 81.39 -43.44
N ALA A 342 31.11 80.36 -43.53
CA ALA A 342 30.59 79.67 -42.39
C ALA A 342 30.91 78.15 -42.52
N THR A 343 31.06 77.45 -41.37
CA THR A 343 31.27 76.01 -41.33
C THR A 343 29.97 75.32 -40.99
N LEU A 344 29.53 74.43 -41.82
CA LEU A 344 28.38 73.49 -41.53
C LEU A 344 28.93 72.18 -40.99
N THR A 345 28.38 71.71 -39.87
CA THR A 345 28.80 70.45 -39.26
C THR A 345 27.54 69.55 -39.11
N GLY A 346 27.64 68.30 -39.59
CA GLY A 346 26.63 67.24 -39.45
C GLY A 346 27.07 66.23 -38.41
N SER A 347 26.08 65.66 -37.70
CA SER A 347 26.29 64.56 -36.77
C SER A 347 25.13 63.60 -36.79
N GLY A 348 25.32 62.34 -36.31
CA GLY A 348 24.30 61.29 -36.22
C GLY A 348 24.16 60.33 -37.40
N ALA A 349 25.10 60.40 -38.38
CA ALA A 349 25.22 59.48 -39.52
C ALA A 349 26.73 59.18 -39.80
N SER A 350 26.98 58.30 -40.78
CA SER A 350 28.35 57.90 -41.15
C SER A 350 28.93 58.81 -42.27
N THR A 351 28.08 59.27 -43.20
CA THR A 351 28.45 60.19 -44.29
C THR A 351 27.37 61.27 -44.44
N TYR A 352 27.79 62.45 -45.00
CA TYR A 352 26.91 63.60 -45.14
C TYR A 352 27.03 64.20 -46.52
N THR A 353 25.89 64.63 -47.11
CA THR A 353 25.82 65.39 -48.33
C THR A 353 24.98 66.66 -48.09
N TRP A 354 25.51 67.82 -48.43
CA TRP A 354 24.89 69.13 -48.21
C TRP A 354 24.43 69.80 -49.49
N ASN A 355 23.22 70.32 -49.49
CA ASN A 355 22.60 71.05 -50.59
C ASN A 355 22.19 72.46 -50.06
N PRO A 356 22.24 73.52 -50.92
CA PRO A 356 22.86 73.57 -52.26
C PRO A 356 24.37 73.39 -52.24
N GLY A 357 24.90 72.97 -53.38
CA GLY A 357 26.36 72.83 -53.60
C GLY A 357 26.90 71.39 -53.68
N ALA A 358 26.00 70.31 -53.35
CA ALA A 358 26.35 68.89 -53.35
C ALA A 358 27.68 68.61 -52.62
N LEU A 359 27.98 69.37 -51.52
CA LEU A 359 29.18 69.23 -50.75
C LEU A 359 29.11 67.94 -49.86
N SER A 360 30.22 67.27 -49.76
CA SER A 360 30.25 66.01 -48.97
C SER A 360 31.29 66.18 -47.82
N GLY A 361 30.93 65.63 -46.66
CA GLY A 361 31.75 65.59 -45.45
C GLY A 361 30.97 65.92 -44.18
N THR A 362 31.58 65.50 -43.04
CA THR A 362 31.05 65.81 -41.70
C THR A 362 31.02 67.29 -41.45
N THR A 363 32.04 67.98 -41.99
CA THR A 363 32.24 69.44 -41.92
C THR A 363 32.45 69.96 -43.30
N VAL A 364 31.79 71.07 -43.72
CA VAL A 364 31.92 71.71 -44.98
C VAL A 364 31.93 73.22 -44.77
N ALA A 365 32.77 73.93 -45.54
CA ALA A 365 32.81 75.41 -45.55
C ALA A 365 31.92 75.93 -46.67
N VAL A 366 31.13 76.97 -46.40
CA VAL A 366 30.19 77.60 -47.35
C VAL A 366 30.42 79.13 -47.28
N THR A 367 30.20 79.80 -48.39
CA THR A 367 30.31 81.26 -48.52
C THR A 367 29.08 81.85 -49.15
N PRO A 368 27.95 81.87 -48.41
CA PRO A 368 26.64 82.29 -48.94
C PRO A 368 26.69 83.83 -49.26
N THR A 369 26.12 84.21 -50.43
CA THR A 369 25.99 85.62 -50.84
C THR A 369 24.61 86.18 -50.46
N ALA A 370 23.65 85.30 -50.04
CA ALA A 370 22.30 85.60 -49.54
C ALA A 370 21.91 84.59 -48.48
N THR A 371 20.84 84.85 -47.68
CA THR A 371 20.32 83.92 -46.72
C THR A 371 19.97 82.63 -47.45
N THR A 372 20.61 81.53 -47.07
CA THR A 372 20.54 80.25 -47.74
C THR A 372 20.15 79.21 -46.76
N VAL A 373 19.16 78.41 -47.09
CA VAL A 373 18.76 77.20 -46.33
C VAL A 373 19.59 76.02 -46.85
N TYR A 374 20.37 75.43 -45.97
CA TYR A 374 21.13 74.22 -46.26
C TYR A 374 20.38 72.97 -45.76
N THR A 375 20.34 71.97 -46.62
CA THR A 375 19.78 70.65 -46.27
C THR A 375 20.94 69.65 -46.24
N VAL A 376 21.15 68.97 -45.12
CA VAL A 376 22.09 67.84 -45.02
C VAL A 376 21.30 66.50 -45.10
N VAL A 377 21.80 65.61 -45.93
CA VAL A 377 21.40 64.18 -45.94
C VAL A 377 22.50 63.37 -45.28
N GLY A 378 22.24 62.81 -44.15
CA GLY A 378 23.13 61.86 -43.47
C GLY A 378 22.79 60.42 -43.83
N THR A 379 23.79 59.60 -44.14
CA THR A 379 23.65 58.23 -44.53
C THR A 379 24.42 57.34 -43.53
N THR A 380 23.83 56.33 -42.96
CA THR A 380 24.47 55.32 -42.11
C THR A 380 25.28 54.32 -42.91
N THR A 381 26.12 53.50 -42.28
CA THR A 381 26.85 52.40 -42.94
C THR A 381 25.91 51.38 -43.59
N LEU A 382 24.65 51.31 -43.18
CA LEU A 382 23.62 50.43 -43.74
C LEU A 382 22.93 51.07 -44.96
N GLY A 383 23.26 52.29 -45.30
CA GLY A 383 22.60 53.04 -46.37
C GLY A 383 21.29 53.74 -45.97
N CYS A 384 20.93 53.74 -44.66
CA CYS A 384 19.76 54.45 -44.19
C CYS A 384 20.02 55.97 -44.18
N THR A 385 19.08 56.75 -44.72
CA THR A 385 19.20 58.21 -44.86
C THR A 385 18.23 58.92 -43.92
N ALA A 386 18.65 60.09 -43.45
CA ALA A 386 17.78 61.08 -42.84
C ALA A 386 18.26 62.48 -43.24
N THR A 387 17.31 63.41 -43.20
CA THR A 387 17.56 64.81 -43.64
C THR A 387 17.36 65.79 -42.50
N ARG A 388 18.12 66.86 -42.53
CA ARG A 388 17.97 67.98 -41.63
C ARG A 388 18.20 69.27 -42.38
N THR A 389 17.43 70.30 -42.12
CA THR A 389 17.58 71.65 -42.67
C THR A 389 18.08 72.58 -41.55
N LEU A 390 18.88 73.57 -41.94
CA LEU A 390 19.33 74.64 -41.07
C LEU A 390 19.38 75.99 -41.89
#